data_06bd4255271b5f70ae1ff200468242f4
#
_entry.id   06bd4255271b5f70ae1ff200468242f4
#
_cell.length_a   1.000
_cell.length_b   1.000
_cell.length_c   1.000
_cell.angle_alpha   90.00
_cell.angle_beta   90.00
_cell.angle_gamma   90.00
#
_symmetry.space_group_name_H-M   'P 1'
#
loop_
_entity.id
_entity.type
_entity.pdbx_description
1 polymer ?
#
loop_
_entity_poly.entity_id
_entity_poly.type
_entity_poly.pdbx_seq_one_letter_code
_entity_poly.pdbx_strand_id
1 'polypeptide(L)'
;MRILNCFHTIADLDLLSEDDWISGSSSGYIDTCYLKQILNCYDESALELSCRVREASISSDISCECTAVTVSDQKTKSFLERMAALGFTGTDLIQLDDASPTENLSSERTAGLLYSYIKKQTAFDFILCGLQSGDGAQGKVPFLLAEYLGIRCISNVTGISPAGDGSLSVISQRDAEICTETVHGPSLLIIGNIANTFLRVPTLRQRMQSRGQKITLYHEAELASSFPEELNPATTGTVRLTNIEPVLQQRDSEIFEETDASKAAGVLFDYYKKWI
;
A
#
# COMPACT_ATOMS: atom_id res chain seq x y z
N MET A 1 7.71 18.95 9.71
CA MET A 1 7.74 17.89 8.66
C MET A 1 6.32 17.43 8.40
N ARG A 2 5.91 17.31 7.13
CA ARG A 2 4.58 16.85 6.72
C ARG A 2 4.70 15.64 5.83
N ILE A 3 4.09 14.53 6.24
CA ILE A 3 4.16 13.23 5.55
C ILE A 3 2.77 12.88 5.02
N LEU A 4 2.67 12.59 3.74
CA LEU A 4 1.48 12.02 3.11
C LEU A 4 1.66 10.52 2.93
N ASN A 5 0.68 9.75 3.35
CA ASN A 5 0.62 8.31 3.08
C ASN A 5 -0.52 8.04 2.09
N CYS A 6 -0.16 7.59 0.91
CA CYS A 6 -1.11 7.07 -0.05
C CYS A 6 -1.26 5.57 0.20
N PHE A 7 -2.47 5.10 0.46
CA PHE A 7 -2.71 3.69 0.73
C PHE A 7 -3.88 3.14 -0.06
N HIS A 8 -3.85 1.85 -0.28
CA HIS A 8 -4.90 1.11 -0.99
C HIS A 8 -5.44 -0.03 -0.13
N THR A 9 -6.73 -0.32 -0.27
CA THR A 9 -7.36 -1.50 0.32
C THR A 9 -7.70 -2.47 -0.79
N ILE A 10 -7.48 -3.74 -0.53
CA ILE A 10 -7.72 -4.84 -1.47
C ILE A 10 -8.75 -5.80 -0.87
N ALA A 11 -9.44 -6.53 -1.73
CA ALA A 11 -10.27 -7.64 -1.29
C ALA A 11 -9.39 -8.77 -0.72
N ASP A 12 -9.82 -9.37 0.38
CA ASP A 12 -9.15 -10.52 0.99
C ASP A 12 -9.44 -11.78 0.14
N LEU A 13 -8.58 -12.01 -0.85
CA LEU A 13 -8.74 -13.12 -1.79
C LEU A 13 -8.55 -14.50 -1.15
N ASP A 14 -7.95 -14.59 0.05
CA ASP A 14 -7.84 -15.84 0.81
C ASP A 14 -9.21 -16.36 1.29
N LEU A 15 -10.23 -15.52 1.24
CA LEU A 15 -11.61 -15.89 1.57
C LEU A 15 -12.40 -16.48 0.39
N LEU A 16 -11.83 -16.44 -0.83
CA LEU A 16 -12.47 -17.09 -2.00
C LEU A 16 -12.47 -18.61 -1.86
N SER A 17 -13.61 -19.21 -2.14
CA SER A 17 -13.74 -20.65 -2.21
C SER A 17 -13.19 -21.22 -3.52
N GLU A 18 -12.95 -22.52 -3.57
CA GLU A 18 -12.56 -23.20 -4.81
C GLU A 18 -13.64 -23.06 -5.89
N ASP A 19 -14.93 -23.08 -5.49
CA ASP A 19 -16.05 -22.89 -6.42
C ASP A 19 -16.08 -21.49 -7.04
N ASP A 20 -15.68 -20.44 -6.30
CA ASP A 20 -15.56 -19.09 -6.84
C ASP A 20 -14.49 -19.00 -7.92
N TRP A 21 -13.36 -19.66 -7.72
CA TRP A 21 -12.28 -19.74 -8.72
C TRP A 21 -12.70 -20.52 -9.97
N ILE A 22 -13.40 -21.65 -9.80
CA ILE A 22 -13.89 -22.47 -10.92
C ILE A 22 -14.95 -21.70 -11.73
N SER A 23 -15.90 -21.07 -11.05
CA SER A 23 -16.93 -20.26 -11.73
C SER A 23 -16.34 -19.02 -12.40
N GLY A 24 -15.35 -18.39 -11.76
CA GLY A 24 -14.62 -17.26 -12.32
C GLY A 24 -13.86 -17.60 -13.59
N SER A 25 -13.22 -18.76 -13.65
CA SER A 25 -12.53 -19.22 -14.87
C SER A 25 -13.50 -19.44 -16.05
N SER A 26 -14.73 -19.85 -15.77
CA SER A 26 -15.77 -20.09 -16.79
C SER A 26 -16.41 -18.80 -17.26
N SER A 27 -16.62 -17.83 -16.34
CA SER A 27 -17.28 -16.54 -16.64
C SER A 27 -16.32 -15.43 -17.08
N GLY A 28 -15.01 -15.59 -16.82
CA GLY A 28 -14.00 -14.55 -16.99
C GLY A 28 -14.09 -13.42 -15.95
N TYR A 29 -14.82 -13.64 -14.86
CA TYR A 29 -15.02 -12.67 -13.79
C TYR A 29 -15.21 -13.36 -12.43
N ILE A 30 -14.56 -12.83 -11.40
CA ILE A 30 -14.76 -13.26 -10.01
C ILE A 30 -15.36 -12.09 -9.24
N ASP A 31 -16.56 -12.29 -8.66
CA ASP A 31 -17.19 -11.29 -7.81
C ASP A 31 -16.48 -11.23 -6.45
N THR A 32 -15.82 -10.12 -6.20
CA THR A 32 -15.13 -9.84 -4.92
C THR A 32 -15.90 -8.85 -4.03
N CYS A 33 -17.09 -8.39 -4.44
CA CYS A 33 -17.84 -7.34 -3.74
C CYS A 33 -18.27 -7.72 -2.32
N TYR A 34 -18.42 -9.02 -2.05
CA TYR A 34 -18.80 -9.56 -0.73
C TYR A 34 -17.60 -9.79 0.20
N LEU A 35 -16.38 -9.74 -0.34
CA LEU A 35 -15.19 -10.02 0.44
C LEU A 35 -14.86 -8.86 1.39
N LYS A 36 -14.27 -9.23 2.52
CA LYS A 36 -13.71 -8.26 3.45
C LYS A 36 -12.58 -7.49 2.78
N GLN A 37 -12.56 -6.17 2.99
CA GLN A 37 -11.42 -5.35 2.61
C GLN A 37 -10.31 -5.44 3.66
N ILE A 38 -9.07 -5.53 3.19
CA ILE A 38 -7.85 -5.49 3.99
C ILE A 38 -6.91 -4.39 3.46
N LEU A 39 -5.99 -3.92 4.28
CA LEU A 39 -4.93 -3.03 3.81
C LEU A 39 -3.98 -3.80 2.90
N ASN A 40 -3.56 -3.17 1.81
CA ASN A 40 -2.44 -3.69 1.04
C ASN A 40 -1.17 -3.73 1.91
N CYS A 41 -0.44 -4.83 1.91
CA CYS A 41 0.65 -5.10 2.87
C CYS A 41 1.79 -4.07 2.83
N TYR A 42 2.16 -3.57 1.66
CA TYR A 42 3.19 -2.55 1.54
C TYR A 42 2.72 -1.17 2.02
N ASP A 43 1.45 -0.85 1.80
CA ASP A 43 0.85 0.39 2.31
C ASP A 43 0.67 0.31 3.83
N GLU A 44 0.32 -0.85 4.36
CA GLU A 44 0.26 -1.08 5.80
C GLU A 44 1.63 -0.83 6.45
N SER A 45 2.71 -1.27 5.79
CA SER A 45 4.08 -1.01 6.19
C SER A 45 4.42 0.48 6.16
N ALA A 46 4.00 1.19 5.12
CA ALA A 46 4.21 2.64 4.97
C ALA A 46 3.53 3.42 6.11
N LEU A 47 2.28 3.07 6.43
CA LEU A 47 1.52 3.66 7.53
C LEU A 47 2.19 3.42 8.89
N GLU A 48 2.68 2.20 9.15
CA GLU A 48 3.40 1.88 10.39
C GLU A 48 4.72 2.64 10.51
N LEU A 49 5.49 2.75 9.42
CA LEU A 49 6.71 3.55 9.39
C LEU A 49 6.42 5.03 9.71
N SER A 50 5.34 5.59 9.18
CA SER A 50 4.93 6.97 9.50
C SER A 50 4.58 7.15 10.97
N CYS A 51 3.92 6.16 11.59
CA CYS A 51 3.67 6.19 13.03
C CYS A 51 4.98 6.22 13.83
N ARG A 52 5.96 5.41 13.44
CA ARG A 52 7.28 5.37 14.10
C ARG A 52 8.06 6.67 13.93
N VAL A 53 8.08 7.22 12.71
CA VAL A 53 8.73 8.52 12.43
C VAL A 53 8.10 9.62 13.28
N ARG A 54 6.77 9.67 13.36
CA ARG A 54 6.09 10.67 14.18
C ARG A 54 6.44 10.55 15.66
N GLU A 55 6.45 9.34 16.21
CA GLU A 55 6.83 9.09 17.60
C GLU A 55 8.28 9.50 17.89
N ALA A 56 9.19 9.14 17.01
CA ALA A 56 10.60 9.52 17.12
C ALA A 56 10.78 11.04 16.99
N SER A 57 10.02 11.70 16.10
CA SER A 57 10.03 13.15 15.92
C SER A 57 9.54 13.89 17.17
N ILE A 58 8.45 13.42 17.80
CA ILE A 58 7.96 14.00 19.06
C ILE A 58 9.04 13.89 20.16
N SER A 59 9.74 12.76 20.24
CA SER A 59 10.82 12.55 21.21
C SER A 59 12.03 13.48 20.97
N SER A 60 12.16 14.02 19.77
CA SER A 60 13.24 14.93 19.35
C SER A 60 12.77 16.39 19.23
N ASP A 61 11.57 16.72 19.73
CA ASP A 61 10.95 18.06 19.62
C ASP A 61 10.78 18.56 18.17
N ILE A 62 10.59 17.65 17.24
CA ILE A 62 10.35 17.94 15.82
C ILE A 62 8.84 17.80 15.54
N SER A 63 8.22 18.87 15.04
CA SER A 63 6.83 18.81 14.58
C SER A 63 6.70 17.88 13.38
N CYS A 64 5.85 16.85 13.49
CA CYS A 64 5.59 15.89 12.43
C CYS A 64 4.08 15.63 12.30
N GLU A 65 3.54 16.02 11.16
CA GLU A 65 2.13 15.82 10.78
C GLU A 65 2.03 14.72 9.73
N CYS A 66 1.15 13.74 9.96
CA CYS A 66 0.90 12.66 9.02
C CYS A 66 -0.52 12.76 8.48
N THR A 67 -0.67 12.69 7.17
CA THR A 67 -1.95 12.59 6.47
C THR A 67 -2.04 11.23 5.78
N ALA A 68 -3.19 10.59 5.82
CA ALA A 68 -3.49 9.37 5.09
C ALA A 68 -4.55 9.67 4.03
N VAL A 69 -4.29 9.28 2.77
CA VAL A 69 -5.22 9.42 1.65
C VAL A 69 -5.40 8.12 0.92
N THR A 70 -6.61 7.84 0.48
CA THR A 70 -6.92 6.69 -0.38
C THR A 70 -7.88 7.09 -1.50
N VAL A 71 -7.71 6.44 -2.66
CA VAL A 71 -8.64 6.54 -3.79
C VAL A 71 -9.50 5.28 -3.76
N SER A 72 -10.78 5.40 -3.39
CA SER A 72 -11.62 4.23 -3.16
C SER A 72 -13.10 4.60 -3.06
N ASP A 73 -13.90 3.61 -2.71
CA ASP A 73 -15.30 3.78 -2.33
C ASP A 73 -15.45 4.08 -0.81
N GLN A 74 -16.69 4.23 -0.37
CA GLN A 74 -16.98 4.52 1.04
C GLN A 74 -16.71 3.36 2.02
N LYS A 75 -16.46 2.14 1.52
CA LYS A 75 -16.14 0.97 2.37
C LYS A 75 -14.83 1.14 3.11
N THR A 76 -13.95 2.00 2.60
CA THR A 76 -12.63 2.27 3.21
C THR A 76 -12.66 3.23 4.40
N LYS A 77 -13.77 3.84 4.74
CA LYS A 77 -13.88 4.80 5.86
C LYS A 77 -13.38 4.24 7.20
N SER A 78 -13.64 2.97 7.49
CA SER A 78 -13.18 2.33 8.73
C SER A 78 -11.66 2.30 8.87
N PHE A 79 -10.93 2.22 7.75
CA PHE A 79 -9.47 2.30 7.74
C PHE A 79 -9.02 3.73 8.04
N LEU A 80 -9.65 4.74 7.45
CA LEU A 80 -9.34 6.14 7.74
C LEU A 80 -9.64 6.50 9.20
N GLU A 81 -10.73 5.98 9.78
CA GLU A 81 -11.00 6.11 11.22
C GLU A 81 -9.92 5.45 12.08
N ARG A 82 -9.37 4.31 11.63
CA ARG A 82 -8.22 3.67 12.29
C ARG A 82 -6.98 4.56 12.22
N MET A 83 -6.71 5.23 11.08
CA MET A 83 -5.60 6.18 10.93
C MET A 83 -5.79 7.38 11.86
N ALA A 84 -7.00 7.96 11.92
CA ALA A 84 -7.33 9.02 12.86
C ALA A 84 -7.03 8.61 14.32
N ALA A 85 -7.42 7.41 14.71
CA ALA A 85 -7.15 6.89 16.05
C ALA A 85 -5.66 6.67 16.32
N LEU A 86 -4.86 6.35 15.31
CA LEU A 86 -3.42 6.26 15.38
C LEU A 86 -2.72 7.62 15.37
N GLY A 87 -3.50 8.72 15.23
CA GLY A 87 -3.02 10.10 15.36
C GLY A 87 -2.57 10.72 14.06
N PHE A 88 -3.06 10.24 12.93
CA PHE A 88 -2.96 10.97 11.67
C PHE A 88 -3.82 12.24 11.76
N THR A 89 -3.26 13.37 11.40
CA THR A 89 -3.92 14.69 11.49
C THR A 89 -4.87 14.94 10.33
N GLY A 90 -4.59 14.36 9.16
CA GLY A 90 -5.46 14.34 7.98
C GLY A 90 -5.86 12.90 7.63
N THR A 91 -7.15 12.71 7.32
CA THR A 91 -7.69 11.43 6.84
C THR A 91 -8.65 11.73 5.71
N ASP A 92 -8.20 11.46 4.49
CA ASP A 92 -8.82 11.98 3.28
C ASP A 92 -9.23 10.83 2.35
N LEU A 93 -10.44 10.89 1.82
CA LEU A 93 -10.98 9.94 0.86
C LEU A 93 -11.23 10.64 -0.48
N ILE A 94 -10.58 10.16 -1.51
CA ILE A 94 -10.92 10.49 -2.90
C ILE A 94 -11.95 9.46 -3.37
N GLN A 95 -13.21 9.88 -3.36
CA GLN A 95 -14.32 9.01 -3.74
C GLN A 95 -14.46 8.96 -5.25
N LEU A 96 -14.47 7.73 -5.78
CA LEU A 96 -14.77 7.46 -7.17
C LEU A 96 -16.26 7.69 -7.47
N ASP A 97 -16.55 8.33 -8.60
CA ASP A 97 -17.93 8.66 -8.99
C ASP A 97 -18.68 7.47 -9.62
N ASP A 98 -17.96 6.51 -10.17
CA ASP A 98 -18.55 5.29 -10.76
C ASP A 98 -18.75 4.20 -9.69
N ALA A 99 -19.98 3.67 -9.66
CA ALA A 99 -20.33 2.47 -8.91
C ALA A 99 -19.66 1.19 -9.46
N SER A 100 -18.88 1.32 -10.53
CA SER A 100 -18.13 0.20 -11.10
C SER A 100 -17.01 -0.19 -10.16
N PRO A 101 -16.88 -1.48 -9.85
CA PRO A 101 -15.79 -1.96 -9.00
C PRO A 101 -14.44 -1.55 -9.60
N THR A 102 -13.42 -1.65 -8.79
CA THR A 102 -12.00 -1.38 -9.03
C THR A 102 -11.43 -1.80 -10.40
N GLU A 103 -12.19 -2.52 -11.21
CA GLU A 103 -11.82 -2.99 -12.56
C GLU A 103 -11.40 -1.89 -13.53
N ASN A 104 -11.80 -0.64 -13.29
CA ASN A 104 -11.49 0.49 -14.16
C ASN A 104 -10.51 1.51 -13.54
N LEU A 105 -9.96 1.22 -12.38
CA LEU A 105 -9.00 2.10 -11.73
C LEU A 105 -7.58 1.82 -12.25
N SER A 106 -7.25 2.38 -13.41
CA SER A 106 -5.89 2.27 -13.94
C SER A 106 -4.88 2.98 -13.05
N SER A 107 -3.62 2.55 -13.11
CA SER A 107 -2.52 3.19 -12.37
C SER A 107 -2.39 4.67 -12.74
N GLU A 108 -2.62 5.00 -13.98
CA GLU A 108 -2.56 6.36 -14.52
C GLU A 108 -3.68 7.23 -13.91
N ARG A 109 -4.92 6.72 -13.88
CA ARG A 109 -6.06 7.42 -13.26
C ARG A 109 -5.82 7.64 -11.77
N THR A 110 -5.36 6.62 -11.06
CA THR A 110 -5.04 6.73 -9.63
C THR A 110 -3.95 7.77 -9.37
N ALA A 111 -2.86 7.72 -10.13
CA ALA A 111 -1.77 8.69 -10.00
C ALA A 111 -2.23 10.11 -10.33
N GLY A 112 -3.07 10.30 -11.34
CA GLY A 112 -3.67 11.58 -11.71
C GLY A 112 -4.56 12.16 -10.61
N LEU A 113 -5.40 11.35 -9.98
CA LEU A 113 -6.25 11.77 -8.86
C LEU A 113 -5.41 12.17 -7.65
N LEU A 114 -4.39 11.37 -7.30
CA LEU A 114 -3.47 11.71 -6.22
C LEU A 114 -2.67 12.97 -6.52
N TYR A 115 -2.19 13.15 -7.74
CA TYR A 115 -1.52 14.37 -8.18
C TYR A 115 -2.41 15.60 -7.98
N SER A 116 -3.65 15.56 -8.51
CA SER A 116 -4.59 16.67 -8.41
C SER A 116 -4.96 16.98 -6.96
N TYR A 117 -5.11 15.96 -6.12
CA TYR A 117 -5.30 16.12 -4.69
C TYR A 117 -4.11 16.83 -4.05
N ILE A 118 -2.88 16.35 -4.29
CA ILE A 118 -1.66 16.92 -3.69
C ILE A 118 -1.46 18.38 -4.09
N LYS A 119 -1.75 18.73 -5.35
CA LYS A 119 -1.67 20.13 -5.83
C LYS A 119 -2.64 21.09 -5.13
N LYS A 120 -3.74 20.58 -4.59
CA LYS A 120 -4.69 21.38 -3.80
C LYS A 120 -4.30 21.50 -2.32
N GLN A 121 -3.32 20.72 -1.85
CA GLN A 121 -2.87 20.75 -0.47
C GLN A 121 -1.69 21.69 -0.25
N THR A 122 -1.44 22.01 1.01
CA THR A 122 -0.14 22.57 1.40
C THR A 122 0.95 21.52 1.15
N ALA A 123 2.12 21.96 0.67
CA ALA A 123 3.21 21.05 0.29
C ALA A 123 3.53 20.01 1.36
N PHE A 124 3.73 18.78 0.92
CA PHE A 124 4.25 17.69 1.73
C PHE A 124 5.76 17.61 1.55
N ASP A 125 6.47 17.29 2.64
CA ASP A 125 7.91 17.04 2.58
C ASP A 125 8.18 15.62 2.06
N PHE A 126 7.37 14.65 2.50
CA PHE A 126 7.51 13.26 2.08
C PHE A 126 6.17 12.66 1.70
N ILE A 127 6.18 11.85 0.65
CA ILE A 127 5.03 11.06 0.20
C ILE A 127 5.44 9.59 0.30
N LEU A 128 4.69 8.77 1.03
CA LEU A 128 4.91 7.35 1.19
C LEU A 128 3.83 6.58 0.46
N CYS A 129 4.26 5.61 -0.35
CA CYS A 129 3.41 4.67 -1.06
C CYS A 129 3.96 3.25 -0.90
N GLY A 130 3.13 2.24 -0.96
CA GLY A 130 3.58 0.86 -1.06
C GLY A 130 4.20 0.53 -2.43
N LEU A 131 5.06 -0.47 -2.48
CA LEU A 131 5.78 -0.86 -3.70
C LEU A 131 4.83 -1.36 -4.79
N GLN A 132 3.85 -2.15 -4.42
CA GLN A 132 2.86 -2.73 -5.34
C GLN A 132 1.58 -3.09 -4.63
N SER A 133 0.51 -3.29 -5.39
CA SER A 133 -0.77 -3.78 -4.86
C SER A 133 -0.88 -5.30 -4.99
N GLY A 134 -1.59 -5.94 -4.05
CA GLY A 134 -1.89 -7.36 -4.09
C GLY A 134 -2.92 -7.74 -5.17
N ASP A 135 -3.73 -6.78 -5.61
CA ASP A 135 -4.76 -6.93 -6.63
C ASP A 135 -4.28 -6.49 -8.02
N GLY A 136 -3.35 -7.21 -8.60
CA GLY A 136 -2.86 -6.92 -9.95
C GLY A 136 -1.38 -6.55 -10.03
N ALA A 137 -0.68 -6.50 -8.90
CA ALA A 137 0.77 -6.30 -8.80
C ALA A 137 1.31 -5.07 -9.59
N GLN A 138 0.47 -4.06 -9.79
CA GLN A 138 0.81 -2.88 -10.59
C GLN A 138 1.56 -1.84 -9.77
N GLY A 139 2.84 -2.02 -9.55
CA GLY A 139 3.70 -1.06 -8.87
C GLY A 139 3.96 0.25 -9.63
N LYS A 140 3.06 0.69 -10.52
CA LYS A 140 3.26 1.89 -11.36
C LYS A 140 2.86 3.20 -10.70
N VAL A 141 1.83 3.20 -9.87
CA VAL A 141 1.24 4.41 -9.27
C VAL A 141 2.28 5.32 -8.62
N PRO A 142 3.17 4.84 -7.73
CA PRO A 142 4.12 5.72 -7.06
C PRO A 142 5.14 6.33 -8.04
N PHE A 143 5.58 5.61 -9.06
CA PHE A 143 6.52 6.13 -10.05
C PHE A 143 5.86 7.20 -10.94
N LEU A 144 4.63 6.96 -11.41
CA LEU A 144 3.86 7.94 -12.17
C LEU A 144 3.60 9.21 -11.34
N LEU A 145 3.23 9.03 -10.07
CA LEU A 145 2.99 10.15 -9.16
C LEU A 145 4.23 11.00 -8.95
N ALA A 146 5.40 10.37 -8.75
CA ALA A 146 6.67 11.08 -8.62
C ALA A 146 7.03 11.87 -9.88
N GLU A 147 6.82 11.27 -11.07
CA GLU A 147 7.04 11.92 -12.37
C GLU A 147 6.12 13.12 -12.55
N TYR A 148 4.81 12.96 -12.33
CA TYR A 148 3.85 14.07 -12.44
C TYR A 148 4.13 15.21 -11.47
N LEU A 149 4.63 14.90 -10.28
CA LEU A 149 5.01 15.93 -9.30
C LEU A 149 6.39 16.56 -9.58
N GLY A 150 7.21 15.92 -10.42
CA GLY A 150 8.60 16.34 -10.68
C GLY A 150 9.49 16.25 -9.45
N ILE A 151 9.29 15.22 -8.60
CA ILE A 151 10.04 15.03 -7.36
C ILE A 151 10.88 13.76 -7.38
N ARG A 152 11.92 13.75 -6.53
CA ARG A 152 12.77 12.58 -6.35
C ARG A 152 11.95 11.38 -5.86
N CYS A 153 12.23 10.21 -6.43
CA CYS A 153 11.65 8.93 -6.03
C CYS A 153 12.74 7.97 -5.54
N ILE A 154 12.51 7.36 -4.38
CA ILE A 154 13.39 6.31 -3.82
C ILE A 154 12.56 5.05 -3.64
N SER A 155 12.94 4.00 -4.35
CA SER A 155 12.22 2.72 -4.33
C SER A 155 12.82 1.73 -3.33
N ASN A 156 12.01 0.72 -2.99
CA ASN A 156 12.35 -0.39 -2.10
C ASN A 156 12.93 0.09 -0.76
N VAL A 157 12.27 1.08 -0.17
CA VAL A 157 12.63 1.62 1.15
C VAL A 157 12.23 0.59 2.21
N THR A 158 13.20 0.22 3.05
CA THR A 158 13.03 -0.78 4.12
C THR A 158 13.06 -0.17 5.52
N GLY A 159 13.42 1.12 5.64
CA GLY A 159 13.42 1.82 6.90
C GLY A 159 13.53 3.34 6.73
N ILE A 160 12.89 4.07 7.64
CA ILE A 160 12.98 5.53 7.73
C ILE A 160 13.04 5.97 9.19
N SER A 161 13.81 7.01 9.45
CA SER A 161 13.87 7.65 10.78
C SER A 161 14.17 9.15 10.63
N PRO A 162 13.76 10.00 11.59
CA PRO A 162 14.14 11.41 11.58
C PRO A 162 15.66 11.58 11.65
N ALA A 163 16.22 12.46 10.82
CA ALA A 163 17.65 12.77 10.79
C ALA A 163 18.00 14.18 11.34
N GLY A 164 17.00 14.87 11.90
CA GLY A 164 17.11 16.28 12.29
C GLY A 164 16.72 17.22 11.14
N ASP A 165 16.65 18.49 11.37
CA ASP A 165 16.38 19.58 10.40
C ASP A 165 15.19 19.35 9.42
N GLY A 166 14.28 18.44 9.75
CA GLY A 166 13.14 18.08 8.89
C GLY A 166 13.48 17.06 7.78
N SER A 167 14.69 16.51 7.76
CA SER A 167 15.10 15.41 6.85
C SER A 167 14.81 14.03 7.43
N LEU A 168 14.86 13.01 6.57
CA LEU A 168 14.77 11.60 6.94
C LEU A 168 16.06 10.86 6.60
N SER A 169 16.52 10.00 7.51
CA SER A 169 17.44 8.93 7.18
C SER A 169 16.65 7.79 6.57
N VAL A 170 16.94 7.45 5.32
CA VAL A 170 16.22 6.47 4.52
C VAL A 170 17.13 5.29 4.24
N ILE A 171 16.65 4.08 4.53
CA ILE A 171 17.31 2.83 4.20
C ILE A 171 16.58 2.20 3.04
N SER A 172 17.27 1.95 1.93
CA SER A 172 16.71 1.27 0.75
C SER A 172 17.57 0.07 0.37
N GLN A 173 16.92 -0.96 -0.16
CA GLN A 173 17.59 -2.16 -0.65
C GLN A 173 17.63 -2.15 -2.18
N ARG A 174 18.83 -2.37 -2.74
CA ARG A 174 19.06 -2.46 -4.19
C ARG A 174 19.84 -3.75 -4.45
N ASP A 175 19.20 -4.74 -5.03
CA ASP A 175 19.80 -6.07 -5.27
C ASP A 175 20.47 -6.64 -4.00
N ALA A 176 21.80 -6.70 -3.99
CA ALA A 176 22.60 -7.19 -2.87
C ALA A 176 23.09 -6.07 -1.92
N GLU A 177 22.76 -4.81 -2.19
CA GLU A 177 23.27 -3.66 -1.44
C GLU A 177 22.19 -3.01 -0.60
N ILE A 178 22.57 -2.56 0.60
CA ILE A 178 21.74 -1.72 1.47
C ILE A 178 22.32 -0.30 1.44
N CYS A 179 21.52 0.64 0.97
CA CYS A 179 21.89 2.05 0.94
C CYS A 179 21.24 2.80 2.08
N THR A 180 22.01 3.63 2.79
CA THR A 180 21.47 4.58 3.78
C THR A 180 21.82 5.98 3.34
N GLU A 181 20.83 6.85 3.24
CA GLU A 181 21.03 8.23 2.82
C GLU A 181 20.15 9.20 3.60
N THR A 182 20.60 10.43 3.75
CA THR A 182 19.78 11.53 4.29
C THR A 182 19.02 12.17 3.15
N VAL A 183 17.70 12.21 3.28
CA VAL A 183 16.78 12.69 2.24
C VAL A 183 16.06 13.93 2.73
N HIS A 184 16.10 14.98 1.92
CA HIS A 184 15.33 16.19 2.10
C HIS A 184 14.09 16.17 1.20
N GLY A 185 13.00 16.80 1.66
CA GLY A 185 11.79 16.94 0.87
C GLY A 185 11.89 18.04 -0.23
N PRO A 186 11.00 18.02 -1.22
CA PRO A 186 9.98 17.01 -1.43
C PRO A 186 10.51 15.73 -2.05
N SER A 187 10.11 14.58 -1.52
CA SER A 187 10.54 13.27 -2.03
C SER A 187 9.43 12.23 -1.86
N LEU A 188 9.34 11.29 -2.81
CA LEU A 188 8.44 10.14 -2.74
C LEU A 188 9.24 8.88 -2.36
N LEU A 189 8.78 8.20 -1.31
CA LEU A 189 9.38 6.98 -0.79
C LEU A 189 8.47 5.81 -1.06
N ILE A 190 8.95 4.83 -1.83
CA ILE A 190 8.23 3.60 -2.14
C ILE A 190 8.66 2.53 -1.14
N ILE A 191 7.76 2.15 -0.27
CA ILE A 191 8.03 1.22 0.82
C ILE A 191 8.00 -0.21 0.30
N GLY A 192 9.12 -0.89 0.46
CA GLY A 192 9.29 -2.29 0.11
C GLY A 192 8.98 -3.24 1.26
N ASN A 193 9.57 -4.43 1.19
CA ASN A 193 9.38 -5.44 2.22
C ASN A 193 10.21 -5.09 3.47
N ILE A 194 9.53 -4.81 4.57
CA ILE A 194 10.17 -4.52 5.86
C ILE A 194 9.85 -5.61 6.89
N ALA A 195 10.72 -5.75 7.87
CA ALA A 195 10.41 -6.59 9.02
C ALA A 195 9.32 -5.93 9.88
N ASN A 196 8.34 -6.71 10.34
CA ASN A 196 7.19 -6.23 11.13
C ASN A 196 6.33 -5.20 10.37
N THR A 197 5.69 -5.67 9.34
CA THR A 197 4.91 -4.88 8.39
C THR A 197 3.49 -4.54 8.84
N PHE A 198 3.02 -5.10 9.94
CA PHE A 198 1.65 -4.88 10.40
C PHE A 198 1.47 -3.52 11.05
N LEU A 199 0.45 -2.80 10.61
CA LEU A 199 0.02 -1.58 11.26
C LEU A 199 -0.54 -1.91 12.65
N ARG A 200 -0.02 -1.22 13.66
CA ARG A 200 -0.48 -1.35 15.04
C ARG A 200 -1.99 -1.12 15.18
N VAL A 201 -2.58 -1.76 16.19
CA VAL A 201 -4.00 -1.57 16.49
C VAL A 201 -4.14 -0.41 17.49
N PRO A 202 -4.99 0.60 17.22
CA PRO A 202 -5.20 1.67 18.17
C PRO A 202 -5.88 1.16 19.44
N THR A 203 -5.45 1.68 20.58
CA THR A 203 -6.06 1.42 21.88
C THR A 203 -7.47 2.00 21.97
N LEU A 204 -8.29 1.50 22.90
CA LEU A 204 -9.62 2.05 23.13
C LEU A 204 -9.57 3.55 23.45
N ARG A 205 -8.60 4.00 24.23
CA ARG A 205 -8.39 5.42 24.54
C ARG A 205 -8.15 6.25 23.27
N GLN A 206 -7.28 5.80 22.39
CA GLN A 206 -6.99 6.48 21.12
C GLN A 206 -8.25 6.57 20.23
N ARG A 207 -9.02 5.47 20.14
CA ARG A 207 -10.31 5.47 19.41
C ARG A 207 -11.33 6.44 20.00
N MET A 208 -11.37 6.57 21.33
CA MET A 208 -12.26 7.53 21.98
C MET A 208 -11.81 8.97 21.74
N GLN A 209 -10.51 9.23 21.74
CA GLN A 209 -9.95 10.57 21.51
C GLN A 209 -10.13 11.05 20.07
N SER A 210 -10.11 10.15 19.10
CA SER A 210 -10.32 10.47 17.68
C SER A 210 -11.80 10.57 17.29
N ARG A 211 -12.72 10.27 18.19
CA ARG A 211 -14.16 10.41 17.92
C ARG A 211 -14.48 11.85 17.52
N GLY A 212 -15.10 12.00 16.35
CA GLY A 212 -15.46 13.31 15.80
C GLY A 212 -14.41 13.91 14.87
N GLN A 213 -13.24 13.30 14.71
CA GLN A 213 -12.34 13.67 13.63
C GLN A 213 -13.03 13.37 12.30
N LYS A 214 -13.14 14.41 11.45
CA LYS A 214 -13.83 14.30 10.17
C LYS A 214 -12.91 13.71 9.12
N ILE A 215 -13.42 12.75 8.37
CA ILE A 215 -12.82 12.32 7.11
C ILE A 215 -13.18 13.36 6.07
N THR A 216 -12.17 13.92 5.40
CA THR A 216 -12.39 14.87 4.30
C THR A 216 -12.69 14.08 3.04
N LEU A 217 -13.77 14.45 2.37
CA LEU A 217 -14.19 13.81 1.13
C LEU A 217 -13.85 14.70 -0.06
N TYR A 218 -13.19 14.13 -1.05
CA TYR A 218 -12.93 14.72 -2.35
C TYR A 218 -13.66 13.89 -3.41
N HIS A 219 -14.36 14.52 -4.33
CA HIS A 219 -15.00 13.82 -5.43
C HIS A 219 -14.08 13.76 -6.64
N GLU A 220 -14.10 12.62 -7.32
CA GLU A 220 -13.28 12.41 -8.51
C GLU A 220 -13.50 13.50 -9.55
N ALA A 221 -14.75 13.87 -9.85
CA ALA A 221 -15.08 14.89 -10.84
C ALA A 221 -14.40 16.25 -10.55
N GLU A 222 -14.19 16.59 -9.27
CA GLU A 222 -13.53 17.82 -8.88
C GLU A 222 -12.00 17.78 -9.10
N LEU A 223 -11.42 16.60 -9.06
CA LEU A 223 -9.98 16.38 -9.20
C LEU A 223 -9.59 16.12 -10.66
N ALA A 224 -10.43 15.44 -11.43
CA ALA A 224 -10.16 15.05 -12.80
C ALA A 224 -9.88 16.26 -13.72
N SER A 225 -10.47 17.41 -13.42
CA SER A 225 -10.23 18.65 -14.18
C SER A 225 -8.81 19.21 -14.07
N SER A 226 -8.00 18.69 -13.16
CA SER A 226 -6.64 19.15 -12.86
C SER A 226 -5.59 18.06 -13.09
N PHE A 227 -5.88 17.09 -13.94
CA PHE A 227 -4.93 16.03 -14.30
C PHE A 227 -3.71 16.62 -15.03
N PRO A 228 -2.53 15.99 -14.90
CA PRO A 228 -1.37 16.40 -15.68
C PRO A 228 -1.63 16.25 -17.18
N GLU A 229 -1.03 17.13 -17.99
CA GLU A 229 -1.24 17.15 -19.46
C GLU A 229 -0.79 15.83 -20.15
N GLU A 230 0.18 15.15 -19.55
CA GLU A 230 0.68 13.85 -20.00
C GLU A 230 -0.35 12.72 -19.86
N LEU A 231 -1.38 12.91 -19.04
CA LEU A 231 -2.51 12.00 -18.87
C LEU A 231 -3.54 12.21 -19.99
N ASN A 232 -3.13 12.00 -21.23
CA ASN A 232 -4.06 12.04 -22.34
C ASN A 232 -4.76 10.67 -22.47
N PRO A 233 -6.09 10.58 -22.31
CA PRO A 233 -6.84 9.32 -22.45
C PRO A 233 -6.63 8.64 -23.81
N ALA A 234 -6.26 9.40 -24.84
CA ALA A 234 -6.01 8.87 -26.18
C ALA A 234 -4.66 8.13 -26.30
N THR A 235 -3.75 8.31 -25.35
CA THR A 235 -2.41 7.67 -25.34
C THR A 235 -2.26 6.57 -24.29
N THR A 236 -3.19 6.46 -23.36
CA THR A 236 -3.20 5.39 -22.34
C THR A 236 -3.72 4.10 -22.96
N GLY A 237 -2.85 3.10 -23.05
CA GLY A 237 -3.25 1.76 -23.47
C GLY A 237 -4.22 1.15 -22.47
N THR A 238 -5.29 0.54 -22.97
CA THR A 238 -6.22 -0.23 -22.13
C THR A 238 -5.71 -1.66 -21.96
N VAL A 239 -5.54 -2.10 -20.72
CA VAL A 239 -5.32 -3.51 -20.42
C VAL A 239 -6.67 -4.18 -20.26
N ARG A 240 -6.87 -5.28 -20.99
CA ARG A 240 -8.10 -6.09 -20.89
C ARG A 240 -7.75 -7.48 -20.40
N LEU A 241 -8.48 -7.93 -19.37
CA LEU A 241 -8.43 -9.32 -18.94
C LEU A 241 -8.99 -10.21 -20.07
N THR A 242 -8.20 -11.17 -20.54
CA THR A 242 -8.60 -12.07 -21.64
C THR A 242 -8.94 -13.46 -21.15
N ASN A 243 -8.37 -13.89 -20.05
CA ASN A 243 -8.59 -15.23 -19.49
C ASN A 243 -8.27 -15.24 -18.00
N ILE A 244 -8.98 -16.08 -17.23
CA ILE A 244 -8.71 -16.41 -15.84
C ILE A 244 -8.60 -17.94 -15.76
N GLU A 245 -7.47 -18.43 -15.31
CA GLU A 245 -7.26 -19.86 -15.08
C GLU A 245 -6.73 -20.10 -13.66
N PRO A 246 -7.30 -21.07 -12.93
CA PRO A 246 -6.75 -21.45 -11.65
C PRO A 246 -5.38 -22.09 -11.83
N VAL A 247 -4.40 -21.63 -11.07
CA VAL A 247 -3.07 -22.25 -11.03
C VAL A 247 -3.14 -23.51 -10.16
N LEU A 248 -3.43 -24.64 -10.77
CA LEU A 248 -3.40 -25.92 -10.08
C LEU A 248 -1.95 -26.35 -9.89
N GLN A 249 -1.38 -26.04 -8.73
CA GLN A 249 -0.09 -26.59 -8.34
C GLN A 249 -0.29 -27.99 -7.75
N GLN A 250 -0.07 -29.02 -8.55
CA GLN A 250 0.16 -30.35 -8.01
C GLN A 250 1.57 -30.38 -7.42
N ARG A 251 1.65 -30.33 -6.10
CA ARG A 251 2.91 -30.57 -5.40
C ARG A 251 2.94 -32.03 -5.03
N ASP A 252 3.96 -32.74 -5.48
CA ASP A 252 4.29 -34.04 -4.91
C ASP A 252 4.72 -33.80 -3.46
N SER A 253 3.83 -34.11 -2.54
CA SER A 253 4.09 -34.01 -1.10
C SER A 253 4.21 -35.39 -0.51
N GLU A 254 5.27 -35.60 0.26
CA GLU A 254 5.49 -36.82 1.01
C GLU A 254 5.34 -36.49 2.50
N ILE A 255 4.39 -37.18 3.15
CA ILE A 255 4.12 -36.99 4.57
C ILE A 255 4.82 -38.08 5.37
N PHE A 256 5.72 -37.72 6.25
CA PHE A 256 6.40 -38.63 7.14
C PHE A 256 5.83 -38.50 8.56
N GLU A 257 5.35 -39.63 9.09
CA GLU A 257 4.99 -39.74 10.48
C GLU A 257 6.13 -40.46 11.24
N GLU A 258 6.97 -39.68 11.92
CA GLU A 258 8.05 -40.19 12.75
C GLU A 258 7.98 -39.54 14.13
N THR A 259 7.96 -40.37 15.18
CA THR A 259 7.88 -39.94 16.57
C THR A 259 9.26 -39.61 17.18
N ASP A 260 10.33 -40.16 16.59
CA ASP A 260 11.71 -39.94 16.99
C ASP A 260 12.30 -38.71 16.27
N ALA A 261 12.56 -37.65 17.01
CA ALA A 261 13.08 -36.41 16.44
C ALA A 261 14.42 -36.57 15.70
N SER A 262 15.30 -37.51 16.13
CA SER A 262 16.58 -37.75 15.49
C SER A 262 16.40 -38.44 14.13
N LYS A 263 15.45 -39.34 14.03
CA LYS A 263 15.12 -40.00 12.76
C LYS A 263 14.44 -39.05 11.81
N ALA A 264 13.49 -38.23 12.30
CA ALA A 264 12.84 -37.19 11.51
C ALA A 264 13.86 -36.20 10.94
N ALA A 265 14.81 -35.73 11.73
CA ALA A 265 15.91 -34.89 11.28
C ALA A 265 16.80 -35.57 10.23
N GLY A 266 17.07 -36.85 10.36
CA GLY A 266 17.81 -37.65 9.36
C GLY A 266 17.12 -37.69 8.01
N VAL A 267 15.81 -37.94 7.99
CA VAL A 267 14.99 -37.95 6.78
C VAL A 267 15.00 -36.57 6.10
N LEU A 268 14.78 -35.50 6.84
CA LEU A 268 14.82 -34.13 6.31
C LEU A 268 16.20 -33.79 5.74
N PHE A 269 17.29 -34.23 6.40
CA PHE A 269 18.64 -33.99 5.93
C PHE A 269 18.95 -34.76 4.62
N ASP A 270 18.44 -35.98 4.47
CA ASP A 270 18.62 -36.75 3.23
C ASP A 270 17.80 -36.17 2.07
N TYR A 271 16.63 -35.58 2.35
CA TYR A 271 15.89 -34.79 1.36
C TYR A 271 16.65 -33.54 0.95
N TYR A 272 17.15 -32.77 1.91
CA TYR A 272 17.95 -31.57 1.63
C TYR A 272 19.14 -31.86 0.73
N LYS A 273 19.86 -32.98 0.96
CA LYS A 273 20.98 -33.40 0.10
C LYS A 273 20.61 -33.68 -1.36
N LYS A 274 19.37 -34.03 -1.64
CA LYS A 274 18.91 -34.28 -3.02
C LYS A 274 18.68 -32.99 -3.81
N TRP A 275 18.63 -31.84 -3.12
CA TRP A 275 18.35 -30.51 -3.72
C TRP A 275 19.59 -29.63 -3.87
N ILE A 276 20.72 -30.06 -3.32
CA ILE A 276 22.05 -29.47 -3.51
C ILE A 276 22.85 -30.29 -4.50
#